data_860ea829bf1860627ef8da03217f00e9
#
_entry.id   860ea829bf1860627ef8da03217f00e9
#
_cell.length_a   1.000
_cell.length_b   1.000
_cell.length_c   1.000
_cell.angle_alpha   90.00
_cell.angle_beta   90.00
_cell.angle_gamma   90.00
#
_symmetry.space_group_name_H-M   'P 1'
#
loop_
_entity.id
_entity.type
_entity.pdbx_description
1 polymer ?
#
loop_
_entity_poly.entity_id
_entity_poly.type
_entity_poly.pdbx_seq_one_letter_code
_entity_poly.pdbx_strand_id
1 'polypeptide(L)'
;MVGTEASEGTRREQLKAERRRRLLEAGARLIADRGFLGVRLDDLGAAVGISGPAVYRHFPSKEALLVELLVGVSERLLDGGRAVLADHDGGDPRSVIAGLVDFHLDFALGEPELIRIQDRDLDQMPDDARRRVRRTQRQYVELWVDALQRVHPQLSEGEARVRAHAVFGLMNSTPHSATASDAERVRPALREMALAALVGVS
;
A
#
# COMPACT_ATOMS: atom_id res chain seq x y z
N MET A 1 -45.16 -2.51 -2.75
CA MET A 1 -44.19 -2.59 -3.87
C MET A 1 -43.03 -1.60 -3.70
N VAL A 2 -42.33 -1.59 -2.55
CA VAL A 2 -41.23 -0.62 -2.28
C VAL A 2 -39.86 -1.33 -2.16
N GLY A 3 -39.80 -2.66 -2.25
CA GLY A 3 -38.55 -3.42 -2.00
C GLY A 3 -37.61 -3.62 -3.17
N THR A 4 -38.06 -3.39 -4.42
CA THR A 4 -37.28 -3.78 -5.62
C THR A 4 -36.30 -2.70 -6.04
N GLU A 5 -36.63 -1.43 -5.89
CA GLU A 5 -35.77 -0.30 -6.32
C GLU A 5 -34.53 -0.12 -5.43
N ALA A 6 -34.66 -0.31 -4.11
CA ALA A 6 -33.52 -0.23 -3.18
C ALA A 6 -32.50 -1.35 -3.45
N SER A 7 -32.93 -2.56 -3.82
CA SER A 7 -32.08 -3.69 -4.15
C SER A 7 -31.30 -3.48 -5.47
N GLU A 8 -31.94 -2.88 -6.47
CA GLU A 8 -31.31 -2.59 -7.76
C GLU A 8 -30.29 -1.45 -7.67
N GLY A 9 -30.53 -0.42 -6.86
CA GLY A 9 -29.58 0.66 -6.55
C GLY A 9 -28.29 0.09 -5.96
N THR A 10 -28.42 -0.71 -4.91
CA THR A 10 -27.29 -1.36 -4.23
C THR A 10 -26.49 -2.26 -5.18
N ARG A 11 -27.17 -3.05 -6.02
CA ARG A 11 -26.51 -3.92 -7.01
C ARG A 11 -25.73 -3.12 -8.06
N ARG A 12 -26.27 -2.00 -8.55
CA ARG A 12 -25.57 -1.13 -9.51
C ARG A 12 -24.33 -0.48 -8.90
N GLU A 13 -24.42 -0.04 -7.66
CA GLU A 13 -23.29 0.52 -6.92
C GLU A 13 -22.20 -0.52 -6.69
N GLN A 14 -22.55 -1.73 -6.30
CA GLN A 14 -21.62 -2.84 -6.14
C GLN A 14 -20.90 -3.17 -7.46
N LEU A 15 -21.62 -3.27 -8.57
CA LEU A 15 -21.04 -3.52 -9.89
C LEU A 15 -20.12 -2.37 -10.34
N LYS A 16 -20.45 -1.13 -10.00
CA LYS A 16 -19.61 0.03 -10.30
C LYS A 16 -18.32 0.01 -9.47
N ALA A 17 -18.42 -0.29 -8.18
CA ALA A 17 -17.27 -0.41 -7.27
C ALA A 17 -16.34 -1.56 -7.70
N GLU A 18 -16.89 -2.73 -8.03
CA GLU A 18 -16.12 -3.87 -8.51
C GLU A 18 -15.39 -3.55 -9.82
N ARG A 19 -16.04 -2.87 -10.75
CA ARG A 19 -15.40 -2.46 -12.01
C ARG A 19 -14.29 -1.45 -11.77
N ARG A 20 -14.49 -0.50 -10.82
CA ARG A 20 -13.45 0.45 -10.44
C ARG A 20 -12.23 -0.26 -9.83
N ARG A 21 -12.45 -1.22 -8.94
CA ARG A 21 -11.39 -2.05 -8.36
C ARG A 21 -10.57 -2.77 -9.44
N ARG A 22 -11.24 -3.44 -10.39
CA ARG A 22 -10.57 -4.13 -11.51
C ARG A 22 -9.76 -3.18 -12.39
N LEU A 23 -10.24 -1.96 -12.60
CA LEU A 23 -9.50 -0.92 -13.34
C LEU A 23 -8.26 -0.45 -12.56
N LEU A 24 -8.34 -0.28 -11.23
CA LEU A 24 -7.21 0.05 -10.38
C LEU A 24 -6.14 -1.05 -10.42
N GLU A 25 -6.54 -2.31 -10.28
CA GLU A 25 -5.61 -3.45 -10.36
C GLU A 25 -4.93 -3.56 -11.73
N ALA A 26 -5.68 -3.39 -12.81
CA ALA A 26 -5.11 -3.38 -14.17
C ALA A 26 -4.17 -2.19 -14.36
N GLY A 27 -4.56 -1.00 -13.85
CA GLY A 27 -3.76 0.21 -13.90
C GLY A 27 -2.44 0.05 -13.13
N ALA A 28 -2.49 -0.52 -11.93
CA ALA A 28 -1.29 -0.80 -11.14
C ALA A 28 -0.32 -1.71 -11.91
N ARG A 29 -0.78 -2.83 -12.44
CA ARG A 29 0.06 -3.74 -13.24
C ARG A 29 0.66 -3.04 -14.46
N LEU A 30 -0.16 -2.38 -15.28
CA LEU A 30 0.31 -1.73 -16.51
C LEU A 30 1.31 -0.60 -16.21
N ILE A 31 1.04 0.24 -15.19
CA ILE A 31 1.96 1.31 -14.82
C ILE A 31 3.26 0.72 -14.24
N ALA A 32 3.18 -0.29 -13.37
CA ALA A 32 4.38 -0.94 -12.84
C ALA A 32 5.28 -1.49 -13.94
N ASP A 33 4.70 -2.11 -14.96
CA ASP A 33 5.44 -2.73 -16.06
C ASP A 33 6.02 -1.70 -17.05
N ARG A 34 5.22 -0.71 -17.47
CA ARG A 34 5.56 0.18 -18.60
C ARG A 34 5.94 1.60 -18.18
N GLY A 35 5.81 1.94 -16.90
CA GLY A 35 5.91 3.31 -16.40
C GLY A 35 4.64 4.13 -16.63
N PHE A 36 4.43 5.16 -15.82
CA PHE A 36 3.29 6.05 -15.94
C PHE A 36 3.18 6.68 -17.34
N LEU A 37 4.28 7.12 -17.92
CA LEU A 37 4.27 7.76 -19.24
C LEU A 37 3.95 6.77 -20.38
N GLY A 38 4.30 5.48 -20.22
CA GLY A 38 4.09 4.43 -21.22
C GLY A 38 2.67 3.83 -21.25
N VAL A 39 1.76 4.26 -20.37
CA VAL A 39 0.39 3.72 -20.28
C VAL A 39 -0.63 4.76 -20.73
N ARG A 40 -1.65 4.32 -21.48
CA ARG A 40 -2.81 5.11 -21.86
C ARG A 40 -4.05 4.58 -21.13
N LEU A 41 -5.06 5.43 -20.88
CA LEU A 41 -6.33 4.98 -20.27
C LEU A 41 -7.06 3.94 -21.14
N ASP A 42 -6.89 4.00 -22.46
CA ASP A 42 -7.49 3.01 -23.37
C ASP A 42 -6.89 1.61 -23.18
N ASP A 43 -5.60 1.50 -22.77
CA ASP A 43 -4.95 0.23 -22.45
C ASP A 43 -5.62 -0.46 -21.26
N LEU A 44 -6.09 0.34 -20.26
CA LEU A 44 -6.85 -0.18 -19.13
C LEU A 44 -8.20 -0.76 -19.58
N GLY A 45 -8.87 -0.06 -20.49
CA GLY A 45 -10.12 -0.53 -21.08
C GLY A 45 -9.96 -1.91 -21.74
N ALA A 46 -8.93 -2.03 -22.57
CA ALA A 46 -8.60 -3.30 -23.23
C ALA A 46 -8.28 -4.41 -22.19
N ALA A 47 -7.52 -4.10 -21.14
CA ALA A 47 -7.13 -5.06 -20.11
C ALA A 47 -8.30 -5.63 -19.29
N VAL A 48 -9.39 -4.85 -19.13
CA VAL A 48 -10.57 -5.29 -18.35
C VAL A 48 -11.82 -5.55 -19.20
N GLY A 49 -11.70 -5.44 -20.54
CA GLY A 49 -12.77 -5.74 -21.47
C GLY A 49 -13.88 -4.68 -21.51
N ILE A 50 -13.54 -3.38 -21.38
CA ILE A 50 -14.48 -2.27 -21.54
C ILE A 50 -13.96 -1.22 -22.53
N SER A 51 -14.88 -0.43 -23.08
CA SER A 51 -14.51 0.63 -24.04
C SER A 51 -13.76 1.78 -23.36
N GLY A 52 -12.89 2.47 -24.12
CA GLY A 52 -12.19 3.68 -23.66
C GLY A 52 -13.12 4.71 -23.00
N PRO A 53 -14.24 5.12 -23.64
CA PRO A 53 -15.21 6.03 -23.03
C PRO A 53 -15.79 5.55 -21.70
N ALA A 54 -15.84 4.22 -21.46
CA ALA A 54 -16.27 3.68 -20.19
C ALA A 54 -15.20 3.84 -19.10
N VAL A 55 -13.91 3.80 -19.44
CA VAL A 55 -12.81 4.07 -18.50
C VAL A 55 -12.85 5.53 -18.03
N TYR A 56 -13.03 6.48 -18.95
CA TYR A 56 -13.09 7.91 -18.61
C TYR A 56 -14.22 8.28 -17.66
N ARG A 57 -15.30 7.46 -17.56
CA ARG A 57 -16.33 7.64 -16.52
C ARG A 57 -15.86 7.25 -15.11
N HIS A 58 -14.82 6.45 -15.00
CA HIS A 58 -14.20 6.06 -13.73
C HIS A 58 -13.01 6.95 -13.37
N PHE A 59 -12.18 7.27 -14.36
CA PHE A 59 -10.95 8.06 -14.20
C PHE A 59 -10.91 9.12 -15.30
N PRO A 60 -11.11 10.41 -14.96
CA PRO A 60 -11.13 11.49 -15.95
C PRO A 60 -9.77 11.71 -16.62
N SER A 61 -8.69 11.29 -15.97
CA SER A 61 -7.33 11.33 -16.49
C SER A 61 -6.47 10.21 -15.92
N LYS A 62 -5.30 10.01 -16.51
CA LYS A 62 -4.29 9.05 -16.05
C LYS A 62 -3.70 9.48 -14.69
N GLU A 63 -3.56 10.79 -14.49
CA GLU A 63 -3.13 11.37 -13.22
C GLU A 63 -4.13 11.06 -12.10
N ALA A 64 -5.44 11.13 -12.39
CA ALA A 64 -6.47 10.78 -11.41
C ALA A 64 -6.39 9.30 -10.98
N LEU A 65 -6.06 8.40 -11.93
CA LEU A 65 -5.79 7.00 -11.61
C LEU A 65 -4.56 6.86 -10.70
N LEU A 66 -3.44 7.52 -11.04
CA LEU A 66 -2.21 7.46 -10.25
C LEU A 66 -2.42 8.01 -8.84
N VAL A 67 -3.16 9.12 -8.73
CA VAL A 67 -3.53 9.71 -7.42
C VAL A 67 -4.31 8.71 -6.58
N GLU A 68 -5.32 8.04 -7.15
CA GLU A 68 -6.11 7.07 -6.39
C GLU A 68 -5.28 5.86 -5.95
N LEU A 69 -4.38 5.36 -6.79
CA LEU A 69 -3.47 4.27 -6.46
C LEU A 69 -2.57 4.64 -5.28
N LEU A 70 -1.82 5.74 -5.37
CA LEU A 70 -0.78 6.07 -4.39
C LEU A 70 -1.33 6.74 -3.12
N VAL A 71 -2.38 7.56 -3.22
CA VAL A 71 -3.06 8.08 -2.03
C VAL A 71 -3.77 6.95 -1.31
N GLY A 72 -4.51 6.12 -2.05
CA GLY A 72 -5.27 5.01 -1.46
C GLY A 72 -4.39 4.00 -0.72
N VAL A 73 -3.25 3.60 -1.29
CA VAL A 73 -2.32 2.68 -0.60
C VAL A 73 -1.70 3.32 0.63
N SER A 74 -1.32 4.61 0.55
CA SER A 74 -0.72 5.30 1.70
C SER A 74 -1.70 5.42 2.86
N GLU A 75 -2.97 5.68 2.59
CA GLU A 75 -4.04 5.75 3.59
C GLU A 75 -4.34 4.37 4.18
N ARG A 76 -4.45 3.33 3.36
CA ARG A 76 -4.65 1.95 3.85
C ARG A 76 -3.51 1.50 4.77
N LEU A 77 -2.25 1.83 4.43
CA LEU A 77 -1.10 1.50 5.28
C LEU A 77 -1.16 2.25 6.62
N LEU A 78 -1.49 3.53 6.62
CA LEU A 78 -1.62 4.30 7.86
C LEU A 78 -2.75 3.78 8.73
N ASP A 79 -3.92 3.53 8.16
CA ASP A 79 -5.10 3.09 8.91
C ASP A 79 -4.93 1.66 9.43
N GLY A 80 -4.34 0.76 8.62
CA GLY A 80 -4.02 -0.59 9.06
C GLY A 80 -2.94 -0.62 10.14
N GLY A 81 -1.91 0.23 10.04
CA GLY A 81 -0.93 0.38 11.11
C GLY A 81 -1.55 0.85 12.43
N ARG A 82 -2.49 1.80 12.37
CA ARG A 82 -3.27 2.24 13.55
C ARG A 82 -4.12 1.12 14.14
N ALA A 83 -4.75 0.31 13.28
CA ALA A 83 -5.52 -0.85 13.73
C ALA A 83 -4.64 -1.86 14.46
N VAL A 84 -3.44 -2.17 13.92
CA VAL A 84 -2.47 -3.04 14.61
C VAL A 84 -2.11 -2.50 16.00
N LEU A 85 -1.87 -1.19 16.14
CA LEU A 85 -1.59 -0.60 17.44
C LEU A 85 -2.77 -0.74 18.41
N ALA A 86 -4.00 -0.51 17.93
CA ALA A 86 -5.21 -0.63 18.74
C ALA A 86 -5.45 -2.08 19.21
N ASP A 87 -5.23 -3.06 18.34
CA ASP A 87 -5.42 -4.49 18.64
C ASP A 87 -4.42 -5.01 19.69
N HIS A 88 -3.28 -4.33 19.86
CA HIS A 88 -2.22 -4.70 20.80
C HIS A 88 -2.11 -3.72 22.00
N ASP A 89 -3.12 -2.86 22.21
CA ASP A 89 -3.07 -1.86 23.27
C ASP A 89 -2.98 -2.52 24.66
N GLY A 90 -2.02 -2.06 25.46
CA GLY A 90 -1.71 -2.63 26.78
C GLY A 90 -0.94 -3.97 26.77
N GLY A 91 -0.58 -4.52 25.59
CA GLY A 91 0.22 -5.74 25.43
C GLY A 91 1.74 -5.51 25.45
N ASP A 92 2.49 -6.58 25.18
CA ASP A 92 3.95 -6.50 25.00
C ASP A 92 4.28 -5.60 23.78
N PRO A 93 5.10 -4.53 23.95
CA PRO A 93 5.52 -3.68 22.85
C PRO A 93 6.17 -4.43 21.68
N ARG A 94 6.80 -5.57 21.93
CA ARG A 94 7.39 -6.42 20.89
C ARG A 94 6.32 -7.05 19.99
N SER A 95 5.14 -7.37 20.53
CA SER A 95 4.02 -7.90 19.74
C SER A 95 3.46 -6.86 18.78
N VAL A 96 3.47 -5.57 19.14
CA VAL A 96 3.11 -4.46 18.25
C VAL A 96 4.05 -4.42 17.04
N ILE A 97 5.38 -4.48 17.27
CA ILE A 97 6.37 -4.51 16.19
C ILE A 97 6.15 -5.72 15.28
N ALA A 98 5.91 -6.90 15.84
CA ALA A 98 5.63 -8.10 15.04
C ALA A 98 4.37 -7.93 14.18
N GLY A 99 3.29 -7.41 14.77
CA GLY A 99 2.05 -7.13 14.05
C GLY A 99 2.24 -6.10 12.91
N LEU A 100 3.01 -5.04 13.14
CA LEU A 100 3.34 -4.04 12.11
C LEU A 100 4.17 -4.66 10.98
N VAL A 101 5.14 -5.52 11.30
CA VAL A 101 5.94 -6.25 10.30
C VAL A 101 5.05 -7.17 9.47
N ASP A 102 4.20 -7.96 10.11
CA ASP A 102 3.29 -8.89 9.42
C ASP A 102 2.32 -8.13 8.51
N PHE A 103 1.72 -7.05 8.99
CA PHE A 103 0.82 -6.19 8.22
C PHE A 103 1.53 -5.55 7.00
N HIS A 104 2.75 -5.03 7.19
CA HIS A 104 3.50 -4.43 6.08
C HIS A 104 3.94 -5.46 5.04
N LEU A 105 4.30 -6.67 5.46
CA LEU A 105 4.63 -7.78 4.56
C LEU A 105 3.42 -8.26 3.75
N ASP A 106 2.21 -8.22 4.30
CA ASP A 106 0.99 -8.50 3.53
C ASP A 106 0.85 -7.53 2.35
N PHE A 107 1.09 -6.26 2.58
CA PHE A 107 1.12 -5.25 1.51
C PHE A 107 2.27 -5.50 0.53
N ALA A 108 3.50 -5.63 1.03
CA ALA A 108 4.69 -5.68 0.18
C ALA A 108 4.71 -6.92 -0.74
N LEU A 109 4.16 -8.04 -0.29
CA LEU A 109 4.04 -9.27 -1.07
C LEU A 109 2.76 -9.33 -1.90
N GLY A 110 1.68 -8.69 -1.44
CA GLY A 110 0.39 -8.71 -2.10
C GLY A 110 0.24 -7.66 -3.21
N GLU A 111 0.90 -6.51 -3.08
CA GLU A 111 0.76 -5.37 -4.01
C GLU A 111 2.13 -4.79 -4.44
N PRO A 112 3.11 -5.61 -4.88
CA PRO A 112 4.47 -5.15 -5.20
C PRO A 112 4.51 -4.14 -6.35
N GLU A 113 3.48 -4.11 -7.20
CA GLU A 113 3.32 -3.11 -8.26
C GLU A 113 3.24 -1.69 -7.70
N LEU A 114 2.57 -1.49 -6.56
CA LEU A 114 2.41 -0.18 -5.94
C LEU A 114 3.74 0.35 -5.39
N ILE A 115 4.62 -0.54 -4.92
CA ILE A 115 5.98 -0.17 -4.50
C ILE A 115 6.75 0.37 -5.72
N ARG A 116 6.77 -0.38 -6.85
CA ARG A 116 7.44 0.07 -8.09
C ARG A 116 6.93 1.41 -8.58
N ILE A 117 5.60 1.60 -8.57
CA ILE A 117 4.98 2.85 -9.01
C ILE A 117 5.38 4.00 -8.09
N GLN A 118 5.35 3.79 -6.78
CA GLN A 118 5.73 4.81 -5.81
C GLN A 118 7.19 5.24 -5.97
N ASP A 119 8.11 4.29 -6.14
CA ASP A 119 9.53 4.57 -6.27
C ASP A 119 9.87 5.32 -7.57
N ARG A 120 9.16 5.01 -8.67
CA ARG A 120 9.47 5.57 -10.00
C ARG A 120 8.60 6.76 -10.39
N ASP A 121 7.29 6.68 -10.09
CA ASP A 121 6.30 7.55 -10.73
C ASP A 121 5.67 8.57 -9.76
N LEU A 122 6.09 8.63 -8.48
CA LEU A 122 5.53 9.57 -7.48
C LEU A 122 5.61 11.03 -7.96
N ASP A 123 6.65 11.41 -8.66
CA ASP A 123 6.85 12.78 -9.15
C ASP A 123 5.97 13.13 -10.37
N GLN A 124 5.26 12.15 -10.94
CA GLN A 124 4.25 12.38 -11.99
C GLN A 124 2.88 12.79 -11.42
N MET A 125 2.74 12.78 -10.10
CA MET A 125 1.50 13.22 -9.44
C MET A 125 1.39 14.75 -9.39
N PRO A 126 0.16 15.30 -9.36
CA PRO A 126 -0.08 16.69 -8.97
C PRO A 126 0.51 16.99 -7.59
N ASP A 127 1.03 18.21 -7.42
CA ASP A 127 1.77 18.62 -6.23
C ASP A 127 1.01 18.46 -4.91
N ASP A 128 -0.28 18.74 -4.91
CA ASP A 128 -1.15 18.60 -3.74
C ASP A 128 -1.34 17.14 -3.34
N ALA A 129 -1.57 16.25 -4.30
CA ALA A 129 -1.69 14.83 -4.10
C ALA A 129 -0.36 14.22 -3.63
N ARG A 130 0.77 14.62 -4.24
CA ARG A 130 2.10 14.20 -3.82
C ARG A 130 2.40 14.64 -2.37
N ARG A 131 2.05 15.87 -1.99
CA ARG A 131 2.18 16.33 -0.59
C ARG A 131 1.31 15.52 0.36
N ARG A 132 0.10 15.12 -0.05
CA ARG A 132 -0.77 14.23 0.74
C ARG A 132 -0.12 12.88 0.97
N VAL A 133 0.35 12.21 -0.06
CA VAL A 133 1.09 10.93 0.05
C VAL A 133 2.25 11.05 1.03
N ARG A 134 3.16 12.02 0.82
CA ARG A 134 4.34 12.21 1.69
C ARG A 134 3.99 12.50 3.15
N ARG A 135 2.88 13.21 3.40
CA ARG A 135 2.40 13.45 4.77
C ARG A 135 1.87 12.18 5.41
N THR A 136 1.05 11.42 4.69
CA THR A 136 0.48 10.16 5.17
C THR A 136 1.57 9.13 5.45
N GLN A 137 2.58 9.03 4.57
CA GLN A 137 3.74 8.17 4.77
C GLN A 137 4.55 8.56 6.00
N ARG A 138 4.79 9.86 6.24
CA ARG A 138 5.45 10.29 7.48
C ARG A 138 4.66 9.86 8.70
N GLN A 139 3.33 10.02 8.71
CA GLN A 139 2.50 9.57 9.82
C GLN A 139 2.60 8.06 10.05
N TYR A 140 2.68 7.28 8.97
CA TYR A 140 2.89 5.83 9.08
C TYR A 140 4.26 5.49 9.68
N VAL A 141 5.32 6.18 9.28
CA VAL A 141 6.66 6.04 9.88
C VAL A 141 6.64 6.37 11.37
N GLU A 142 5.92 7.42 11.79
CA GLU A 142 5.82 7.78 13.21
C GLU A 142 5.22 6.66 14.06
N LEU A 143 4.22 5.91 13.55
CA LEU A 143 3.68 4.74 14.28
C LEU A 143 4.78 3.73 14.62
N TRP A 144 5.71 3.51 13.69
CA TRP A 144 6.84 2.58 13.89
C TRP A 144 7.89 3.17 14.84
N VAL A 145 8.16 4.46 14.75
CA VAL A 145 9.10 5.14 15.65
C VAL A 145 8.59 5.05 17.08
N ASP A 146 7.33 5.38 17.34
CA ASP A 146 6.72 5.31 18.66
C ASP A 146 6.74 3.86 19.21
N ALA A 147 6.42 2.87 18.37
CA ALA A 147 6.47 1.47 18.76
C ALA A 147 7.90 1.01 19.10
N LEU A 148 8.90 1.42 18.31
CA LEU A 148 10.31 1.12 18.54
C LEU A 148 10.84 1.72 19.84
N GLN A 149 10.46 2.96 20.16
CA GLN A 149 10.88 3.62 21.41
C GLN A 149 10.24 2.97 22.66
N ARG A 150 9.05 2.35 22.52
CA ARG A 150 8.47 1.54 23.60
C ARG A 150 9.24 0.25 23.84
N VAL A 151 9.77 -0.38 22.79
CA VAL A 151 10.61 -1.59 22.90
C VAL A 151 12.03 -1.23 23.38
N HIS A 152 12.56 -0.10 22.94
CA HIS A 152 13.92 0.36 23.17
C HIS A 152 13.93 1.81 23.68
N PRO A 153 13.64 2.06 24.98
CA PRO A 153 13.52 3.42 25.51
C PRO A 153 14.83 4.24 25.42
N GLN A 154 15.97 3.57 25.20
CA GLN A 154 17.27 4.20 25.01
C GLN A 154 17.51 4.76 23.60
N LEU A 155 16.71 4.36 22.61
CA LEU A 155 16.84 4.89 21.24
C LEU A 155 16.36 6.33 21.18
N SER A 156 17.15 7.19 20.57
CA SER A 156 16.66 8.49 20.12
C SER A 156 15.61 8.33 19.00
N GLU A 157 14.75 9.32 18.87
CA GLU A 157 13.76 9.35 17.76
C GLU A 157 14.44 9.20 16.38
N GLY A 158 15.61 9.87 16.20
CA GLY A 158 16.38 9.77 14.96
C GLY A 158 16.86 8.35 14.66
N GLU A 159 17.37 7.63 15.65
CA GLU A 159 17.82 6.23 15.50
C GLU A 159 16.64 5.29 15.22
N ALA A 160 15.53 5.46 15.96
CA ALA A 160 14.30 4.69 15.70
C ALA A 160 13.79 4.90 14.27
N ARG A 161 13.83 6.15 13.77
CA ARG A 161 13.44 6.51 12.41
C ARG A 161 14.35 5.87 11.36
N VAL A 162 15.66 5.84 11.57
CA VAL A 162 16.61 5.16 10.68
C VAL A 162 16.32 3.67 10.61
N ARG A 163 16.06 3.02 11.76
CA ARG A 163 15.70 1.58 11.80
C ARG A 163 14.40 1.31 11.06
N ALA A 164 13.36 2.12 11.26
CA ALA A 164 12.09 2.00 10.55
C ALA A 164 12.28 2.10 9.03
N HIS A 165 13.02 3.10 8.55
CA HIS A 165 13.31 3.25 7.12
C HIS A 165 14.15 2.10 6.55
N ALA A 166 15.15 1.62 7.27
CA ALA A 166 15.96 0.49 6.83
C ALA A 166 15.12 -0.79 6.65
N VAL A 167 14.21 -1.04 7.59
CA VAL A 167 13.30 -2.20 7.52
C VAL A 167 12.24 -2.03 6.44
N PHE A 168 11.74 -0.82 6.18
CA PHE A 168 10.90 -0.57 5.00
C PHE A 168 11.66 -0.89 3.71
N GLY A 169 12.91 -0.47 3.56
CA GLY A 169 13.73 -0.84 2.41
C GLY A 169 13.89 -2.35 2.25
N LEU A 170 14.12 -3.07 3.36
CA LEU A 170 14.19 -4.53 3.38
C LEU A 170 12.87 -5.17 2.92
N MET A 171 11.73 -4.80 3.52
CA MET A 171 10.44 -5.38 3.18
C MET A 171 9.97 -4.97 1.78
N ASN A 172 10.22 -3.73 1.35
CA ASN A 172 9.88 -3.23 0.02
C ASN A 172 10.85 -3.71 -1.10
N SER A 173 11.81 -4.57 -0.79
CA SER A 173 12.65 -5.22 -1.81
C SER A 173 11.90 -6.29 -2.62
N THR A 174 10.68 -6.65 -2.23
CA THR A 174 9.86 -7.71 -2.85
C THR A 174 9.69 -7.59 -4.37
N PRO A 175 9.52 -6.39 -4.98
CA PRO A 175 9.43 -6.29 -6.43
C PRO A 175 10.66 -6.79 -7.19
N HIS A 176 11.82 -6.89 -6.49
CA HIS A 176 13.10 -7.27 -7.05
C HIS A 176 13.56 -8.65 -6.59
N SER A 177 13.05 -9.15 -5.46
CA SER A 177 13.52 -10.36 -4.80
C SER A 177 12.52 -11.52 -4.79
N ALA A 178 11.25 -11.24 -5.15
CA ALA A 178 10.19 -12.25 -5.12
C ALA A 178 9.31 -12.18 -6.36
N THR A 179 8.85 -13.33 -6.83
CA THR A 179 7.70 -13.44 -7.72
C THR A 179 6.45 -13.77 -6.90
N ALA A 180 5.26 -13.58 -7.47
CA ALA A 180 4.02 -13.93 -6.77
C ALA A 180 3.98 -15.39 -6.28
N SER A 181 4.67 -16.31 -7.00
CA SER A 181 4.80 -17.72 -6.62
C SER A 181 5.78 -17.97 -5.46
N ASP A 182 6.64 -17.01 -5.14
CA ASP A 182 7.66 -17.13 -4.10
C ASP A 182 7.23 -16.54 -2.74
N ALA A 183 6.07 -15.88 -2.68
CA ALA A 183 5.63 -15.11 -1.50
C ALA A 183 5.64 -15.96 -0.22
N GLU A 184 5.14 -17.20 -0.26
CA GLU A 184 5.13 -18.10 0.90
C GLU A 184 6.54 -18.46 1.41
N ARG A 185 7.51 -18.56 0.51
CA ARG A 185 8.90 -18.89 0.84
C ARG A 185 9.68 -17.67 1.32
N VAL A 186 9.42 -16.51 0.73
CA VAL A 186 10.15 -15.25 0.99
C VAL A 186 9.67 -14.58 2.28
N ARG A 187 8.36 -14.67 2.58
CA ARG A 187 7.76 -14.06 3.77
C ARG A 187 8.48 -14.41 5.11
N PRO A 188 8.74 -15.70 5.43
CA PRO A 188 9.41 -16.04 6.69
C PRO A 188 10.81 -15.41 6.80
N ALA A 189 11.59 -15.41 5.72
CA ALA A 189 12.93 -14.82 5.71
C ALA A 189 12.90 -13.30 5.92
N LEU A 190 12.02 -12.58 5.19
CA LEU A 190 11.87 -11.14 5.36
C LEU A 190 11.38 -10.78 6.77
N ARG A 191 10.43 -11.56 7.30
CA ARG A 191 9.93 -11.38 8.66
C ARG A 191 11.02 -11.54 9.71
N GLU A 192 11.79 -12.63 9.61
CA GLU A 192 12.90 -12.90 10.53
C GLU A 192 13.93 -11.77 10.50
N MET A 193 14.40 -11.38 9.31
CA MET A 193 15.35 -10.28 9.15
C MET A 193 14.81 -8.95 9.68
N ALA A 194 13.54 -8.62 9.40
CA ALA A 194 12.91 -7.39 9.88
C ALA A 194 12.84 -7.37 11.43
N LEU A 195 12.40 -8.47 12.05
CA LEU A 195 12.32 -8.57 13.51
C LEU A 195 13.71 -8.53 14.16
N ALA A 196 14.69 -9.21 13.58
CA ALA A 196 16.07 -9.16 14.07
C ALA A 196 16.63 -7.72 14.05
N ALA A 197 16.35 -6.96 12.97
CA ALA A 197 16.79 -5.56 12.84
C ALA A 197 16.08 -4.60 13.81
N LEU A 198 14.80 -4.85 14.12
CA LEU A 198 13.99 -3.94 14.94
C LEU A 198 14.05 -4.28 16.44
N VAL A 199 14.01 -5.57 16.80
CA VAL A 199 13.90 -6.02 18.18
C VAL A 199 15.24 -6.46 18.76
N GLY A 200 16.20 -6.76 17.90
CA GLY A 200 17.52 -7.26 18.27
C GLY A 200 17.51 -8.76 18.56
N VAL A 201 18.70 -9.38 18.41
CA VAL A 201 18.98 -10.69 18.99
C VAL A 201 19.37 -10.41 20.44
N SER A 202 18.61 -10.94 21.38
CA SER A 202 18.95 -10.90 22.82
C SER A 202 20.16 -11.77 23.07
#